data_bcb05d8eeda91c2c5aaaf18e03f0b6ce
#
_entry.id   bcb05d8eeda91c2c5aaaf18e03f0b6ce
#
_cell.length_a   1.000
_cell.length_b   1.000
_cell.length_c   1.000
_cell.angle_alpha   90.00
_cell.angle_beta   90.00
_cell.angle_gamma   90.00
#
_symmetry.space_group_name_H-M   'P 1'
#
loop_
_entity.id
_entity.type
_entity.pdbx_description
1 polymer ?
#
loop_
_entity_poly.entity_id
_entity_poly.type
_entity_poly.pdbx_seq_one_letter_code
_entity_poly.pdbx_strand_id
1 'polypeptide(L)'
;MQRDALDDVLSGEERQRLLAFLQVYGDLSQELAYEGSLRSGHQESLSHPGALPTSAQPVELERLLHPELWGALLHTEFPEFSATMFQPVGGMDRITDAFYQRLTEQVQLGAQVRQIRQLEDGVAVTYHDRHSGREQVVRADYLVSTLPLPLLARLDTDFSNPVKAALLSTRNDQATKVAWQSPRFWETDYRTYGGLSWIDHPARLLWYPSNDLNTRDGLLVAGYVTGEGADVFGAKPFEAQYAASREAVELLHPGYSHHLRNPLAVSWEQIPYSEGPWLQREHFPADASALLDEPHGRVYFAGDGLVQSGVGIWQESAANSARHVVGQLAERVIQQRQTAALAAS
;
A
#
# COMPACT_ATOMS: atom_id res chain seq x y z
N MET A 1 24.37 -20.20 12.14
CA MET A 1 25.53 -19.34 11.81
C MET A 1 26.82 -20.11 12.12
N GLN A 2 27.74 -20.17 11.20
CA GLN A 2 29.07 -20.66 11.50
C GLN A 2 29.73 -19.71 12.51
N ARG A 3 30.33 -20.24 13.56
CA ARG A 3 30.97 -19.44 14.64
C ARG A 3 32.02 -18.45 14.14
N ASP A 4 32.58 -18.68 12.97
CA ASP A 4 33.75 -17.95 12.43
C ASP A 4 33.39 -17.17 11.15
N ALA A 5 32.09 -16.86 10.92
CA ALA A 5 31.61 -16.24 9.67
C ALA A 5 32.23 -14.87 9.35
N LEU A 6 32.80 -14.18 10.33
CA LEU A 6 33.52 -12.91 10.17
C LEU A 6 35.04 -13.02 10.33
N ASP A 7 35.55 -14.16 10.70
CA ASP A 7 36.98 -14.32 10.99
C ASP A 7 37.85 -14.27 9.72
N ASP A 8 37.31 -14.69 8.59
CA ASP A 8 37.96 -14.60 7.28
C ASP A 8 37.82 -13.22 6.60
N VAL A 9 36.92 -12.40 7.09
CA VAL A 9 36.57 -11.11 6.45
C VAL A 9 37.11 -9.92 7.22
N LEU A 10 37.17 -10.00 8.55
CA LEU A 10 37.57 -8.91 9.43
C LEU A 10 38.85 -9.24 10.18
N SER A 11 39.80 -8.31 10.15
CA SER A 11 40.98 -8.34 11.06
C SER A 11 40.55 -8.21 12.53
N GLY A 12 41.42 -8.55 13.46
CA GLY A 12 41.18 -8.41 14.89
C GLY A 12 40.82 -6.99 15.30
N GLU A 13 41.43 -5.98 14.68
CA GLU A 13 41.17 -4.57 14.93
C GLU A 13 39.78 -4.16 14.39
N GLU A 14 39.41 -4.61 13.20
CA GLU A 14 38.08 -4.32 12.61
C GLU A 14 36.94 -4.96 13.41
N ARG A 15 37.17 -6.18 13.93
CA ARG A 15 36.22 -6.81 14.87
C ARG A 15 36.03 -5.99 16.15
N GLN A 16 37.07 -5.45 16.73
CA GLN A 16 36.97 -4.59 17.91
C GLN A 16 36.20 -3.30 17.59
N ARG A 17 36.46 -2.71 16.44
CA ARG A 17 35.71 -1.52 15.98
C ARG A 17 34.23 -1.85 15.75
N LEU A 18 33.92 -2.99 15.16
CA LEU A 18 32.52 -3.43 14.98
C LEU A 18 31.84 -3.68 16.33
N LEU A 19 32.50 -4.31 17.28
CA LEU A 19 31.97 -4.49 18.62
C LEU A 19 31.70 -3.17 19.33
N ALA A 20 32.64 -2.23 19.23
CA ALA A 20 32.45 -0.87 19.79
C ALA A 20 31.26 -0.13 19.14
N PHE A 21 31.12 -0.27 17.82
CA PHE A 21 29.93 0.27 17.11
C PHE A 21 28.64 -0.39 17.59
N LEU A 22 28.59 -1.71 17.67
CA LEU A 22 27.42 -2.47 18.12
C LEU A 22 27.05 -2.16 19.57
N GLN A 23 28.07 -1.91 20.43
CA GLN A 23 27.86 -1.49 21.82
C GLN A 23 27.12 -0.16 21.87
N VAL A 24 27.57 0.84 21.11
CA VAL A 24 26.92 2.16 21.05
C VAL A 24 25.56 2.07 20.37
N TYR A 25 25.48 1.40 19.25
CA TYR A 25 24.24 1.26 18.47
C TYR A 25 23.16 0.49 19.24
N GLY A 26 23.56 -0.55 19.98
CA GLY A 26 22.66 -1.40 20.78
C GLY A 26 22.41 -0.90 22.20
N ASP A 27 22.96 0.23 22.62
CA ASP A 27 22.93 0.71 24.02
C ASP A 27 23.37 -0.38 25.01
N LEU A 28 24.48 -1.08 24.68
CA LEU A 28 24.99 -2.16 25.52
C LEU A 28 25.91 -1.62 26.62
N SER A 29 25.90 -2.29 27.78
CA SER A 29 26.86 -2.03 28.87
C SER A 29 28.29 -2.32 28.47
N GLN A 30 29.26 -2.08 29.35
CA GLN A 30 30.67 -2.44 29.12
C GLN A 30 30.88 -3.95 29.00
N GLU A 31 30.00 -4.73 29.59
CA GLU A 31 29.95 -6.18 29.53
C GLU A 31 29.21 -6.70 28.28
N LEU A 32 28.80 -5.79 27.34
CA LEU A 32 28.05 -6.10 26.14
C LEU A 32 26.67 -6.72 26.44
N ALA A 33 26.12 -6.41 27.59
CA ALA A 33 24.75 -6.78 27.96
C ALA A 33 23.76 -5.65 27.69
N TYR A 34 22.55 -5.98 27.25
CA TYR A 34 21.47 -5.01 27.12
C TYR A 34 20.71 -4.91 28.45
N GLU A 35 20.72 -3.73 29.05
CA GLU A 35 20.08 -3.45 30.35
C GLU A 35 18.88 -2.49 30.21
N GLY A 36 18.43 -2.23 29.00
CA GLY A 36 17.42 -1.24 28.67
C GLY A 36 18.02 0.04 28.11
N SER A 37 17.22 0.80 27.40
CA SER A 37 17.63 2.08 26.82
C SER A 37 16.46 3.06 26.75
N LEU A 38 16.74 4.35 26.58
CA LEU A 38 15.70 5.38 26.36
C LEU A 38 14.94 5.16 25.04
N ARG A 39 15.47 4.32 24.15
CA ARG A 39 14.84 3.95 22.87
C ARG A 39 13.93 2.73 22.98
N SER A 40 13.96 2.00 24.09
CA SER A 40 13.26 0.72 24.26
C SER A 40 11.79 0.84 24.68
N GLY A 41 11.25 2.04 24.76
CA GLY A 41 9.93 2.28 25.35
C GLY A 41 9.96 2.32 26.88
N HIS A 42 8.80 2.46 27.49
CA HIS A 42 8.66 2.65 28.94
C HIS A 42 7.77 1.57 29.53
N GLN A 43 8.08 1.12 30.75
CA GLN A 43 7.24 0.18 31.50
C GLN A 43 5.91 0.82 31.90
N GLU A 44 5.91 2.11 32.17
CA GLU A 44 4.76 2.86 32.67
C GLU A 44 4.58 4.17 31.89
N SER A 45 3.36 4.65 31.84
CA SER A 45 3.09 6.00 31.33
C SER A 45 3.76 7.05 32.21
N LEU A 46 4.38 8.07 31.60
CA LEU A 46 4.99 9.17 32.36
C LEU A 46 3.92 9.94 33.15
N SER A 47 4.10 10.05 34.44
CA SER A 47 3.14 10.68 35.37
C SER A 47 3.05 12.19 35.18
N HIS A 48 4.12 12.84 34.76
CA HIS A 48 4.19 14.29 34.54
C HIS A 48 5.36 14.65 33.61
N PRO A 49 5.36 15.86 33.02
CA PRO A 49 6.52 16.36 32.27
C PRO A 49 7.77 16.39 33.17
N GLY A 50 8.85 15.80 32.68
CA GLY A 50 10.10 15.67 33.44
C GLY A 50 10.22 14.44 34.33
N ALA A 51 9.21 13.55 34.35
CA ALA A 51 9.37 12.24 34.94
C ALA A 51 10.42 11.43 34.12
N LEU A 52 11.31 10.76 34.86
CA LEU A 52 12.28 9.86 34.21
C LEU A 52 11.59 8.52 33.88
N PRO A 53 11.65 8.07 32.64
CA PRO A 53 11.06 6.80 32.28
C PRO A 53 11.84 5.62 32.87
N THR A 54 11.11 4.58 33.26
CA THR A 54 11.70 3.26 33.48
C THR A 54 11.71 2.52 32.15
N SER A 55 12.89 2.12 31.68
CA SER A 55 13.02 1.39 30.43
C SER A 55 12.20 0.08 30.45
N ALA A 56 11.60 -0.26 29.33
CA ALA A 56 10.95 -1.55 29.17
C ALA A 56 11.97 -2.67 29.33
N GLN A 57 11.52 -3.83 29.84
CA GLN A 57 12.39 -5.01 29.92
C GLN A 57 12.79 -5.50 28.53
N PRO A 58 13.99 -6.04 28.35
CA PRO A 58 14.41 -6.66 27.11
C PRO A 58 13.44 -7.74 26.68
N VAL A 59 13.16 -7.78 25.38
CA VAL A 59 12.35 -8.84 24.79
C VAL A 59 13.19 -10.11 24.70
N GLU A 60 12.62 -11.24 25.08
CA GLU A 60 13.27 -12.54 24.98
C GLU A 60 13.74 -12.82 23.55
N LEU A 61 14.96 -13.35 23.40
CA LEU A 61 15.59 -13.60 22.10
C LEU A 61 14.73 -14.48 21.18
N GLU A 62 14.06 -15.49 21.73
CA GLU A 62 13.15 -16.35 20.98
C GLU A 62 12.03 -15.55 20.32
N ARG A 63 11.47 -14.55 21.00
CA ARG A 63 10.46 -13.64 20.44
C ARG A 63 11.03 -12.75 19.36
N LEU A 64 12.24 -12.20 19.56
CA LEU A 64 12.91 -11.37 18.55
C LEU A 64 13.22 -12.13 17.27
N LEU A 65 13.49 -13.43 17.38
CA LEU A 65 13.78 -14.30 16.23
C LEU A 65 12.50 -14.81 15.53
N HIS A 66 11.32 -14.52 16.07
CA HIS A 66 10.07 -14.96 15.46
C HIS A 66 9.81 -14.20 14.15
N PRO A 67 9.63 -14.89 13.00
CA PRO A 67 9.53 -14.23 11.69
C PRO A 67 8.40 -13.19 11.59
N GLU A 68 7.26 -13.42 12.27
CA GLU A 68 6.13 -12.49 12.26
C GLU A 68 6.44 -11.13 12.92
N LEU A 69 7.44 -11.07 13.80
CA LEU A 69 7.88 -9.82 14.41
C LEU A 69 8.72 -8.97 13.46
N TRP A 70 9.36 -9.57 12.46
CA TRP A 70 10.27 -8.85 11.57
C TRP A 70 9.58 -7.78 10.76
N GLY A 71 8.34 -8.04 10.30
CA GLY A 71 7.54 -7.04 9.60
C GLY A 71 7.36 -5.76 10.43
N ALA A 72 7.08 -5.91 11.73
CA ALA A 72 6.97 -4.77 12.65
C ALA A 72 8.31 -4.06 12.89
N LEU A 73 9.39 -4.81 13.07
CA LEU A 73 10.72 -4.25 13.33
C LEU A 73 11.28 -3.50 12.12
N LEU A 74 11.07 -4.02 10.91
CA LEU A 74 11.60 -3.46 9.68
C LEU A 74 10.68 -2.38 9.07
N HIS A 75 9.45 -2.25 9.54
CA HIS A 75 8.47 -1.34 8.95
C HIS A 75 8.97 0.11 8.86
N THR A 76 9.67 0.59 9.88
CA THR A 76 10.20 1.96 9.94
C THR A 76 11.46 2.17 9.11
N GLU A 77 12.10 1.10 8.65
CA GLU A 77 13.30 1.16 7.81
C GLU A 77 12.96 1.41 6.32
N PHE A 78 11.70 1.22 5.93
CA PHE A 78 11.28 1.51 4.56
C PHE A 78 11.12 3.02 4.37
N PRO A 79 11.70 3.60 3.29
CA PRO A 79 11.62 5.04 3.01
C PRO A 79 10.18 5.57 2.97
N GLU A 80 9.25 4.74 2.50
CA GLU A 80 7.82 5.07 2.37
C GLU A 80 7.12 5.31 3.70
N PHE A 81 7.68 4.77 4.79
CA PHE A 81 7.14 4.93 6.16
C PHE A 81 7.98 5.85 7.03
N SER A 82 8.99 6.50 6.43
CA SER A 82 9.85 7.44 7.16
C SER A 82 9.09 8.72 7.52
N ALA A 83 9.36 9.23 8.72
CA ALA A 83 8.88 10.56 9.12
C ALA A 83 9.62 11.65 8.29
N THR A 84 8.99 12.77 7.91
CA THR A 84 7.68 13.24 8.34
C THR A 84 6.64 12.88 7.29
N MET A 85 5.57 12.22 7.70
CA MET A 85 4.45 11.91 6.82
C MET A 85 3.31 12.90 7.03
N PHE A 86 2.68 13.33 5.94
CA PHE A 86 1.50 14.17 5.93
C PHE A 86 0.32 13.42 5.32
N GLN A 87 -0.89 13.84 5.64
CA GLN A 87 -2.11 13.33 5.04
C GLN A 87 -3.06 14.49 4.71
N PRO A 88 -3.90 14.36 3.66
CA PRO A 88 -4.92 15.37 3.38
C PRO A 88 -5.92 15.48 4.53
N VAL A 89 -6.31 16.71 4.86
CA VAL A 89 -7.44 16.94 5.78
C VAL A 89 -8.72 16.40 5.15
N GLY A 90 -9.41 15.52 5.85
CA GLY A 90 -10.66 14.91 5.40
C GLY A 90 -10.51 13.54 4.72
N GLY A 91 -9.27 13.03 4.54
CA GLY A 91 -9.00 11.69 4.02
C GLY A 91 -8.21 11.68 2.70
N MET A 92 -7.69 10.52 2.33
CA MET A 92 -6.87 10.34 1.13
C MET A 92 -7.68 10.48 -0.18
N ASP A 93 -8.99 10.31 -0.14
CA ASP A 93 -9.91 10.54 -1.27
C ASP A 93 -9.91 12.00 -1.75
N ARG A 94 -9.50 12.94 -0.91
CA ARG A 94 -9.36 14.36 -1.28
C ARG A 94 -8.39 14.60 -2.44
N ILE A 95 -7.41 13.73 -2.61
CA ILE A 95 -6.50 13.78 -3.76
C ILE A 95 -7.29 13.49 -5.05
N THR A 96 -8.06 12.42 -5.06
CA THR A 96 -8.91 12.03 -6.20
C THR A 96 -9.99 13.09 -6.48
N ASP A 97 -10.64 13.60 -5.43
CA ASP A 97 -11.62 14.68 -5.54
C ASP A 97 -11.03 15.93 -6.20
N ALA A 98 -9.81 16.31 -5.83
CA ALA A 98 -9.15 17.48 -6.39
C ALA A 98 -8.83 17.32 -7.89
N PHE A 99 -8.48 16.12 -8.34
CA PHE A 99 -8.36 15.81 -9.77
C PHE A 99 -9.73 15.86 -10.45
N TYR A 100 -10.74 15.21 -9.89
CA TYR A 100 -12.07 15.15 -10.47
C TYR A 100 -12.66 16.55 -10.64
N GLN A 101 -12.54 17.44 -9.65
CA GLN A 101 -13.04 18.83 -9.74
C GLN A 101 -12.43 19.61 -10.91
N ARG A 102 -11.23 19.26 -11.37
CA ARG A 102 -10.58 19.92 -12.50
C ARG A 102 -10.88 19.27 -13.85
N LEU A 103 -11.43 18.06 -13.82
CA LEU A 103 -11.62 17.20 -15.00
C LEU A 103 -13.09 16.77 -15.21
N THR A 104 -14.04 17.45 -14.58
CA THR A 104 -15.47 17.06 -14.62
C THR A 104 -16.02 16.93 -16.03
N GLU A 105 -15.57 17.78 -16.96
CA GLU A 105 -16.04 17.75 -18.35
C GLU A 105 -15.39 16.61 -19.17
N GLN A 106 -14.24 16.10 -18.71
CA GLN A 106 -13.49 15.03 -19.37
C GLN A 106 -13.79 13.65 -18.79
N VAL A 107 -14.37 13.58 -17.59
CA VAL A 107 -14.65 12.32 -16.90
C VAL A 107 -16.11 11.90 -17.14
N GLN A 108 -16.27 10.72 -17.72
CA GLN A 108 -17.58 10.07 -17.85
C GLN A 108 -17.70 8.93 -16.82
N LEU A 109 -18.49 9.16 -15.78
CA LEU A 109 -18.82 8.14 -14.78
C LEU A 109 -19.88 7.17 -15.30
N GLY A 110 -19.91 5.96 -14.72
CA GLY A 110 -20.87 4.93 -15.07
C GLY A 110 -20.58 4.20 -16.40
N ALA A 111 -19.41 4.44 -17.01
CA ALA A 111 -18.98 3.81 -18.24
C ALA A 111 -18.18 2.52 -17.96
N GLN A 112 -18.87 1.38 -17.97
CA GLN A 112 -18.25 0.07 -17.73
C GLN A 112 -17.66 -0.49 -19.03
N VAL A 113 -16.33 -0.49 -19.16
CA VAL A 113 -15.63 -1.03 -20.34
C VAL A 113 -15.91 -2.53 -20.47
N ARG A 114 -16.22 -2.95 -21.70
CA ARG A 114 -16.51 -4.33 -22.08
C ARG A 114 -15.52 -4.89 -23.10
N GLN A 115 -15.11 -4.05 -24.06
CA GLN A 115 -14.29 -4.48 -25.17
C GLN A 115 -13.33 -3.36 -25.61
N ILE A 116 -12.13 -3.77 -26.03
CA ILE A 116 -11.13 -2.89 -26.65
C ILE A 116 -10.70 -3.52 -27.95
N ARG A 117 -10.73 -2.73 -29.03
CA ARG A 117 -10.28 -3.14 -30.39
C ARG A 117 -9.33 -2.12 -30.95
N GLN A 118 -8.23 -2.57 -31.50
CA GLN A 118 -7.33 -1.75 -32.30
C GLN A 118 -7.87 -1.66 -33.73
N LEU A 119 -7.82 -0.47 -34.28
CA LEU A 119 -8.20 -0.15 -35.65
C LEU A 119 -6.92 0.22 -36.43
N GLU A 120 -7.02 0.31 -37.74
CA GLU A 120 -5.90 0.76 -38.56
C GLU A 120 -5.43 2.18 -38.18
N ASP A 121 -6.38 3.07 -37.91
CA ASP A 121 -6.16 4.47 -37.63
C ASP A 121 -6.46 4.91 -36.16
N GLY A 122 -6.85 3.97 -35.29
CA GLY A 122 -7.24 4.34 -33.93
C GLY A 122 -7.53 3.13 -33.02
N VAL A 123 -8.32 3.39 -32.00
CA VAL A 123 -8.82 2.40 -31.03
C VAL A 123 -10.32 2.60 -30.86
N ALA A 124 -11.08 1.50 -30.77
CA ALA A 124 -12.48 1.52 -30.39
C ALA A 124 -12.66 0.86 -29.02
N VAL A 125 -13.37 1.53 -28.11
CA VAL A 125 -13.71 1.04 -26.78
C VAL A 125 -15.22 0.93 -26.68
N THR A 126 -15.72 -0.28 -26.47
CA THR A 126 -17.15 -0.52 -26.17
C THR A 126 -17.33 -0.54 -24.65
N TYR A 127 -18.30 0.20 -24.17
CA TYR A 127 -18.67 0.23 -22.77
C TYR A 127 -20.17 0.17 -22.56
N HIS A 128 -20.58 -0.40 -21.45
CA HIS A 128 -21.96 -0.35 -20.98
C HIS A 128 -22.16 0.92 -20.17
N ASP A 129 -23.03 1.80 -20.64
CA ASP A 129 -23.43 2.99 -19.91
C ASP A 129 -24.49 2.62 -18.88
N ARG A 130 -24.14 2.69 -17.61
CA ARG A 130 -25.02 2.32 -16.49
C ARG A 130 -26.19 3.28 -16.29
N HIS A 131 -26.11 4.51 -16.83
CA HIS A 131 -27.20 5.48 -16.73
C HIS A 131 -28.28 5.21 -17.77
N SER A 132 -27.89 4.93 -19.01
CA SER A 132 -28.83 4.64 -20.09
C SER A 132 -29.17 3.15 -20.25
N GLY A 133 -28.40 2.26 -19.63
CA GLY A 133 -28.52 0.81 -19.78
C GLY A 133 -28.11 0.29 -21.16
N ARG A 134 -27.40 1.09 -21.98
CA ARG A 134 -27.04 0.76 -23.36
C ARG A 134 -25.55 0.57 -23.54
N GLU A 135 -25.18 -0.21 -24.55
CA GLU A 135 -23.81 -0.22 -25.03
C GLU A 135 -23.53 1.02 -25.88
N GLN A 136 -22.35 1.57 -25.69
CA GLN A 136 -21.82 2.72 -26.41
C GLN A 136 -20.42 2.38 -26.92
N VAL A 137 -20.02 3.02 -28.02
CA VAL A 137 -18.69 2.88 -28.59
C VAL A 137 -18.05 4.26 -28.72
N VAL A 138 -16.87 4.40 -28.15
CA VAL A 138 -16.02 5.57 -28.34
C VAL A 138 -14.82 5.19 -29.19
N ARG A 139 -14.42 6.08 -30.12
CA ARG A 139 -13.22 5.94 -30.95
C ARG A 139 -12.24 7.04 -30.59
N ALA A 140 -10.96 6.72 -30.60
CA ALA A 140 -9.88 7.63 -30.34
C ALA A 140 -8.62 7.25 -31.13
N ASP A 141 -7.70 8.17 -31.31
CA ASP A 141 -6.41 7.91 -31.94
C ASP A 141 -5.55 6.96 -31.11
N TYR A 142 -5.64 7.07 -29.78
CA TYR A 142 -4.88 6.30 -28.79
C TYR A 142 -5.72 6.01 -27.56
N LEU A 143 -5.33 4.97 -26.83
CA LEU A 143 -5.91 4.56 -25.54
C LEU A 143 -4.80 4.47 -24.50
N VAL A 144 -5.00 5.09 -23.36
CA VAL A 144 -4.25 4.78 -22.12
C VAL A 144 -5.20 4.05 -21.18
N SER A 145 -4.93 2.79 -20.92
CA SER A 145 -5.71 1.97 -19.98
C SER A 145 -5.08 2.02 -18.60
N THR A 146 -5.84 2.47 -17.62
CA THR A 146 -5.49 2.45 -16.20
C THR A 146 -6.31 1.42 -15.40
N LEU A 147 -6.96 0.51 -16.11
CA LEU A 147 -7.68 -0.60 -15.49
C LEU A 147 -6.71 -1.49 -14.72
N PRO A 148 -7.09 -2.01 -13.53
CA PRO A 148 -6.29 -3.03 -12.87
C PRO A 148 -6.00 -4.17 -13.85
N LEU A 149 -4.73 -4.56 -13.96
CA LEU A 149 -4.28 -5.51 -14.98
C LEU A 149 -5.04 -6.86 -14.95
N PRO A 150 -5.35 -7.45 -13.77
CA PRO A 150 -6.14 -8.68 -13.70
C PRO A 150 -7.57 -8.51 -14.23
N LEU A 151 -8.14 -7.29 -14.14
CA LEU A 151 -9.45 -6.99 -14.72
C LEU A 151 -9.34 -6.84 -16.23
N LEU A 152 -8.32 -6.13 -16.69
CA LEU A 152 -8.05 -5.97 -18.13
C LEU A 152 -7.82 -7.33 -18.82
N ALA A 153 -7.16 -8.28 -18.13
CA ALA A 153 -6.94 -9.65 -18.63
C ALA A 153 -8.24 -10.40 -18.98
N ARG A 154 -9.35 -10.03 -18.34
CA ARG A 154 -10.67 -10.67 -18.54
C ARG A 154 -11.56 -9.98 -19.57
N LEU A 155 -11.14 -8.82 -20.06
CA LEU A 155 -11.90 -8.10 -21.08
C LEU A 155 -11.75 -8.73 -22.45
N ASP A 156 -12.75 -8.53 -23.29
CA ASP A 156 -12.68 -8.90 -24.69
C ASP A 156 -11.75 -7.93 -25.43
N THR A 157 -10.54 -8.39 -25.76
CA THR A 157 -9.51 -7.59 -26.42
C THR A 157 -8.90 -8.34 -27.59
N ASP A 158 -8.36 -7.59 -28.55
CA ASP A 158 -7.58 -8.12 -29.68
C ASP A 158 -6.06 -8.03 -29.45
N PHE A 159 -5.63 -7.90 -28.22
CA PHE A 159 -4.20 -7.90 -27.86
C PHE A 159 -3.52 -9.19 -28.33
N SER A 160 -2.23 -9.09 -28.64
CA SER A 160 -1.41 -10.23 -29.02
C SER A 160 -1.35 -11.29 -27.90
N ASN A 161 -1.08 -12.53 -28.26
CA ASN A 161 -0.96 -13.62 -27.30
C ASN A 161 0.08 -13.36 -26.19
N PRO A 162 1.28 -12.80 -26.48
CA PRO A 162 2.22 -12.44 -25.41
C PRO A 162 1.65 -11.43 -24.41
N VAL A 163 0.96 -10.39 -24.88
CA VAL A 163 0.32 -9.39 -24.01
C VAL A 163 -0.76 -10.02 -23.14
N LYS A 164 -1.62 -10.85 -23.74
CA LYS A 164 -2.64 -11.57 -22.97
C LYS A 164 -2.04 -12.49 -21.92
N ALA A 165 -0.94 -13.18 -22.24
CA ALA A 165 -0.23 -14.03 -21.30
C ALA A 165 0.37 -13.20 -20.15
N ALA A 166 0.97 -12.04 -20.46
CA ALA A 166 1.51 -11.13 -19.45
C ALA A 166 0.40 -10.59 -18.52
N LEU A 167 -0.73 -10.16 -19.06
CA LEU A 167 -1.88 -9.73 -18.27
C LEU A 167 -2.42 -10.86 -17.37
N LEU A 168 -2.52 -12.09 -17.88
CA LEU A 168 -2.99 -13.26 -17.12
C LEU A 168 -2.02 -13.69 -16.01
N SER A 169 -0.74 -13.30 -16.08
CA SER A 169 0.23 -13.56 -15.02
C SER A 169 0.11 -12.59 -13.83
N THR A 170 -0.68 -11.54 -13.98
CA THR A 170 -0.87 -10.52 -12.92
C THR A 170 -1.92 -10.94 -11.89
N ARG A 171 -1.72 -10.51 -10.65
CA ARG A 171 -2.67 -10.71 -9.55
C ARG A 171 -2.73 -9.46 -8.69
N ASN A 172 -3.91 -9.15 -8.19
CA ASN A 172 -4.04 -8.17 -7.12
C ASN A 172 -3.73 -8.82 -5.78
N ASP A 173 -3.17 -8.05 -4.89
CA ASP A 173 -3.05 -8.42 -3.48
C ASP A 173 -4.42 -8.32 -2.80
N GLN A 174 -4.47 -8.69 -1.53
CA GLN A 174 -5.69 -8.71 -0.74
C GLN A 174 -5.50 -7.84 0.49
N ALA A 175 -6.51 -7.10 0.87
CA ALA A 175 -6.50 -6.32 2.10
C ALA A 175 -7.90 -6.07 2.64
N THR A 176 -8.04 -6.30 3.93
CA THR A 176 -9.26 -5.98 4.67
C THR A 176 -8.95 -5.02 5.81
N LYS A 177 -9.74 -3.97 5.94
CA LYS A 177 -9.70 -3.04 7.08
C LYS A 177 -11.01 -3.05 7.83
N VAL A 178 -10.91 -3.01 9.16
CA VAL A 178 -12.05 -2.79 10.05
C VAL A 178 -11.78 -1.57 10.90
N ALA A 179 -12.62 -0.55 10.78
CA ALA A 179 -12.49 0.72 11.48
C ALA A 179 -13.67 0.96 12.40
N TRP A 180 -13.43 1.68 13.50
CA TRP A 180 -14.40 2.02 14.50
C TRP A 180 -14.29 3.48 14.90
N GLN A 181 -15.41 4.10 15.19
CA GLN A 181 -15.47 5.33 15.93
C GLN A 181 -15.33 5.06 17.43
N SER A 182 -14.52 5.83 18.13
CA SER A 182 -14.28 5.66 19.57
C SER A 182 -13.80 6.96 20.21
N PRO A 183 -14.03 7.18 21.51
CA PRO A 183 -13.22 8.12 22.29
C PRO A 183 -11.74 7.78 22.12
N ARG A 184 -10.88 8.81 22.08
CA ARG A 184 -9.45 8.64 21.80
C ARG A 184 -8.68 8.17 23.04
N PHE A 185 -9.08 7.02 23.60
CA PHE A 185 -8.42 6.44 24.78
C PHE A 185 -6.94 6.14 24.53
N TRP A 186 -6.56 5.81 23.30
CA TRP A 186 -5.16 5.58 22.93
C TRP A 186 -4.30 6.84 23.11
N GLU A 187 -4.86 8.06 22.95
CA GLU A 187 -4.17 9.31 23.21
C GLU A 187 -4.18 9.68 24.70
N THR A 188 -5.34 9.58 25.35
CA THR A 188 -5.51 10.03 26.72
C THR A 188 -4.85 9.13 27.74
N ASP A 189 -4.99 7.80 27.57
CA ASP A 189 -4.62 6.83 28.58
C ASP A 189 -3.31 6.11 28.24
N TYR A 190 -3.05 5.89 26.93
CA TYR A 190 -1.85 5.20 26.46
C TYR A 190 -0.79 6.13 25.84
N ARG A 191 -1.09 7.41 25.68
CA ARG A 191 -0.17 8.40 25.08
C ARG A 191 0.31 8.02 23.67
N THR A 192 -0.52 7.30 22.92
CA THR A 192 -0.26 6.89 21.54
C THR A 192 -0.88 7.90 20.59
N TYR A 193 -0.08 8.59 19.79
CA TYR A 193 -0.52 9.69 18.92
C TYR A 193 -0.41 9.33 17.42
N GLY A 194 -0.24 8.06 17.11
CA GLY A 194 -0.12 7.50 15.77
C GLY A 194 0.56 6.14 15.80
N GLY A 195 0.84 5.59 14.62
CA GLY A 195 1.57 4.34 14.50
C GLY A 195 0.69 3.10 14.43
N LEU A 196 1.34 1.96 14.57
CA LEU A 196 0.77 0.62 14.37
C LEU A 196 1.10 -0.27 15.56
N SER A 197 0.14 -1.10 15.97
CA SER A 197 0.36 -2.21 16.92
C SER A 197 0.16 -3.53 16.22
N TRP A 198 1.19 -4.36 16.19
CA TRP A 198 1.17 -5.69 15.61
C TRP A 198 0.77 -6.71 16.66
N ILE A 199 -0.11 -7.64 16.29
CA ILE A 199 -0.65 -8.64 17.20
C ILE A 199 -0.71 -10.01 16.54
N ASP A 200 -0.47 -11.05 17.32
CA ASP A 200 -0.75 -12.43 16.93
C ASP A 200 -2.24 -12.72 17.09
N HIS A 201 -3.01 -12.26 16.11
CA HIS A 201 -4.47 -12.36 16.08
C HIS A 201 -4.96 -12.26 14.62
N PRO A 202 -6.10 -12.85 14.24
CA PRO A 202 -6.63 -12.74 12.87
C PRO A 202 -6.83 -11.33 12.34
N ALA A 203 -7.00 -10.32 13.20
CA ALA A 203 -7.05 -8.91 12.81
C ALA A 203 -5.67 -8.30 12.52
N ARG A 204 -4.57 -8.99 12.83
CA ARG A 204 -3.15 -8.70 12.55
C ARG A 204 -2.63 -7.41 13.15
N LEU A 205 -3.27 -6.28 12.91
CA LEU A 205 -2.69 -4.99 13.23
C LEU A 205 -3.77 -3.97 13.57
N LEU A 206 -3.50 -3.15 14.60
CA LEU A 206 -4.23 -1.93 14.89
C LEU A 206 -3.46 -0.72 14.37
N TRP A 207 -4.17 0.22 13.79
CA TRP A 207 -3.61 1.49 13.35
C TRP A 207 -4.32 2.64 14.05
N TYR A 208 -3.53 3.56 14.59
CA TYR A 208 -3.98 4.77 15.29
C TYR A 208 -3.82 5.97 14.36
N PRO A 209 -4.83 6.34 13.56
CA PRO A 209 -4.73 7.49 12.68
C PRO A 209 -4.48 8.77 13.46
N SER A 210 -3.52 9.58 12.99
CA SER A 210 -3.11 10.82 13.64
C SER A 210 -3.92 12.05 13.21
N ASN A 211 -4.99 11.88 12.42
CA ASN A 211 -5.89 12.98 12.07
C ASN A 211 -6.70 13.46 13.29
N ASP A 212 -7.01 14.75 13.34
CA ASP A 212 -7.82 15.37 14.39
C ASP A 212 -7.33 15.07 15.81
N LEU A 213 -6.01 15.13 16.03
CA LEU A 213 -5.40 14.92 17.35
C LEU A 213 -6.05 15.78 18.42
N ASN A 214 -6.14 15.24 19.64
CA ASN A 214 -6.72 15.89 20.84
C ASN A 214 -8.23 16.19 20.74
N THR A 215 -8.93 15.68 19.74
CA THR A 215 -10.40 15.72 19.74
C THR A 215 -10.96 14.62 20.64
N ARG A 216 -12.23 14.74 21.05
CA ARG A 216 -12.87 13.77 21.95
C ARG A 216 -12.97 12.38 21.34
N ASP A 217 -13.41 12.33 20.09
CA ASP A 217 -13.67 11.09 19.35
C ASP A 217 -12.75 11.02 18.14
N GLY A 218 -12.39 9.81 17.75
CA GLY A 218 -11.55 9.56 16.59
C GLY A 218 -11.91 8.26 15.90
N LEU A 219 -11.15 7.97 14.85
CA LEU A 219 -11.21 6.72 14.14
C LEU A 219 -10.06 5.81 14.62
N LEU A 220 -10.39 4.56 14.95
CA LEU A 220 -9.43 3.50 15.22
C LEU A 220 -9.58 2.45 14.13
N VAL A 221 -8.51 2.12 13.41
CA VAL A 221 -8.49 0.94 12.55
C VAL A 221 -8.11 -0.25 13.43
N ALA A 222 -9.10 -1.05 13.81
CA ALA A 222 -8.96 -2.13 14.79
C ALA A 222 -8.73 -3.52 14.14
N GLY A 223 -8.43 -3.52 12.87
CA GLY A 223 -8.03 -4.69 12.09
C GLY A 223 -7.53 -4.24 10.74
N TYR A 224 -6.33 -4.59 10.39
CA TYR A 224 -5.78 -4.41 9.06
C TYR A 224 -4.99 -5.66 8.69
N VAL A 225 -5.55 -6.40 7.76
CA VAL A 225 -5.01 -7.68 7.29
C VAL A 225 -4.65 -7.52 5.82
N THR A 226 -3.43 -7.88 5.45
CA THR A 226 -2.93 -7.84 4.07
C THR A 226 -2.33 -9.19 3.69
N GLY A 227 -2.24 -9.46 2.40
CA GLY A 227 -1.62 -10.66 1.86
C GLY A 227 -2.32 -11.95 2.33
N GLU A 228 -1.53 -12.97 2.60
CA GLU A 228 -2.03 -14.27 3.05
C GLU A 228 -2.84 -14.14 4.35
N GLY A 229 -4.07 -14.62 4.32
CA GLY A 229 -5.04 -14.52 5.41
C GLY A 229 -6.03 -13.36 5.26
N ALA A 230 -5.77 -12.36 4.41
CA ALA A 230 -6.74 -11.30 4.13
C ALA A 230 -7.98 -11.83 3.41
N ASP A 231 -7.83 -12.81 2.52
CA ASP A 231 -8.92 -13.53 1.87
C ASP A 231 -9.82 -14.25 2.86
N VAL A 232 -9.21 -14.99 3.80
CA VAL A 232 -9.94 -15.73 4.85
C VAL A 232 -10.64 -14.77 5.80
N PHE A 233 -9.98 -13.66 6.17
CA PHE A 233 -10.56 -12.67 7.05
C PHE A 233 -11.65 -11.86 6.34
N GLY A 234 -11.41 -11.41 5.13
CA GLY A 234 -12.33 -10.62 4.32
C GLY A 234 -13.58 -11.38 3.86
N ALA A 235 -13.47 -12.71 3.67
CA ALA A 235 -14.61 -13.56 3.34
C ALA A 235 -15.58 -13.80 4.51
N LYS A 236 -15.20 -13.47 5.74
CA LYS A 236 -16.11 -13.59 6.90
C LYS A 236 -17.26 -12.58 6.80
N PRO A 237 -18.45 -12.94 7.35
CA PRO A 237 -19.50 -11.94 7.54
C PRO A 237 -19.01 -10.73 8.34
N PHE A 238 -19.55 -9.54 8.06
CA PHE A 238 -19.13 -8.31 8.72
C PHE A 238 -19.18 -8.40 10.25
N GLU A 239 -20.20 -9.03 10.81
CA GLU A 239 -20.33 -9.24 12.26
C GLU A 239 -19.17 -10.04 12.84
N ALA A 240 -18.67 -11.03 12.10
CA ALA A 240 -17.52 -11.82 12.54
C ALA A 240 -16.20 -11.02 12.42
N GLN A 241 -16.06 -10.17 11.38
CA GLN A 241 -14.93 -9.24 11.27
C GLN A 241 -14.98 -8.21 12.41
N TYR A 242 -16.15 -7.68 12.75
CA TYR A 242 -16.35 -6.75 13.87
C TYR A 242 -16.05 -7.39 15.21
N ALA A 243 -16.50 -8.62 15.44
CA ALA A 243 -16.21 -9.36 16.68
C ALA A 243 -14.70 -9.56 16.84
N ALA A 244 -14.01 -10.07 15.81
CA ALA A 244 -12.57 -10.27 15.84
C ALA A 244 -11.80 -8.96 16.06
N SER A 245 -12.21 -7.86 15.44
CA SER A 245 -11.57 -6.57 15.66
C SER A 245 -11.77 -6.01 17.07
N ARG A 246 -12.93 -6.28 17.72
CA ARG A 246 -13.14 -5.96 19.13
C ARG A 246 -12.26 -6.78 20.06
N GLU A 247 -12.11 -8.08 19.78
CA GLU A 247 -11.18 -8.95 20.50
C GLU A 247 -9.75 -8.44 20.42
N ALA A 248 -9.32 -8.01 19.24
CA ALA A 248 -7.99 -7.41 19.03
C ALA A 248 -7.78 -6.15 19.89
N VAL A 249 -8.78 -5.28 19.96
CA VAL A 249 -8.73 -4.09 20.84
C VAL A 249 -8.68 -4.50 22.29
N GLU A 250 -9.48 -5.48 22.71
CA GLU A 250 -9.50 -5.95 24.10
C GLU A 250 -8.15 -6.56 24.52
N LEU A 251 -7.44 -7.24 23.59
CA LEU A 251 -6.10 -7.80 23.84
C LEU A 251 -5.06 -6.72 24.13
N LEU A 252 -5.06 -5.63 23.37
CA LEU A 252 -4.10 -4.54 23.49
C LEU A 252 -4.51 -3.49 24.53
N HIS A 253 -5.80 -3.26 24.63
CA HIS A 253 -6.40 -2.21 25.44
C HIS A 253 -7.57 -2.79 26.28
N PRO A 254 -7.26 -3.56 27.31
CA PRO A 254 -8.28 -4.20 28.15
C PRO A 254 -9.30 -3.21 28.69
N GLY A 255 -10.58 -3.53 28.51
CA GLY A 255 -11.70 -2.70 28.96
C GLY A 255 -12.12 -1.58 28.00
N TYR A 256 -11.49 -1.43 26.82
CA TYR A 256 -11.84 -0.35 25.88
C TYR A 256 -12.69 -0.81 24.68
N SER A 257 -12.82 -2.10 24.44
CA SER A 257 -13.58 -2.63 23.30
C SER A 257 -15.07 -2.21 23.32
N HIS A 258 -15.65 -1.94 24.49
CA HIS A 258 -17.03 -1.48 24.62
C HIS A 258 -17.26 -0.03 24.16
N HIS A 259 -16.21 0.77 24.04
CA HIS A 259 -16.30 2.14 23.50
C HIS A 259 -16.40 2.20 21.97
N LEU A 260 -16.12 1.09 21.29
CA LEU A 260 -16.16 1.00 19.84
C LEU A 260 -17.60 1.07 19.31
N ARG A 261 -17.87 1.99 18.40
CA ARG A 261 -19.18 2.23 17.79
C ARG A 261 -19.05 2.51 16.30
N ASN A 262 -20.15 2.44 15.56
CA ASN A 262 -20.23 2.73 14.15
C ASN A 262 -19.12 2.03 13.31
N PRO A 263 -19.13 0.69 13.27
CA PRO A 263 -18.11 -0.06 12.53
C PRO A 263 -18.22 0.14 11.03
N LEU A 264 -17.07 0.06 10.35
CA LEU A 264 -16.97 -0.05 8.91
C LEU A 264 -15.92 -1.11 8.59
N ALA A 265 -16.28 -2.08 7.75
CA ALA A 265 -15.32 -3.01 7.19
C ALA A 265 -15.25 -2.87 5.66
N VAL A 266 -14.04 -2.97 5.12
CA VAL A 266 -13.78 -2.95 3.69
C VAL A 266 -12.81 -4.07 3.35
N SER A 267 -13.25 -5.00 2.52
CA SER A 267 -12.44 -6.05 1.90
C SER A 267 -12.24 -5.68 0.44
N TRP A 268 -11.03 -5.22 0.09
CA TRP A 268 -10.75 -4.61 -1.22
C TRP A 268 -10.93 -5.58 -2.38
N GLU A 269 -10.70 -6.86 -2.16
CA GLU A 269 -10.94 -7.93 -3.14
C GLU A 269 -12.43 -8.08 -3.52
N GLN A 270 -13.34 -7.56 -2.69
CA GLN A 270 -14.79 -7.59 -2.94
C GLN A 270 -15.32 -6.27 -3.55
N ILE A 271 -14.47 -5.25 -3.67
CA ILE A 271 -14.87 -3.97 -4.26
C ILE A 271 -14.89 -4.10 -5.79
N PRO A 272 -16.06 -3.95 -6.43
CA PRO A 272 -16.18 -4.05 -7.88
C PRO A 272 -15.24 -3.06 -8.58
N TYR A 273 -14.61 -3.51 -9.66
CA TYR A 273 -13.66 -2.75 -10.51
C TYR A 273 -12.29 -2.44 -9.87
N SER A 274 -12.09 -2.69 -8.59
CA SER A 274 -10.78 -2.73 -7.95
C SER A 274 -10.30 -4.17 -7.79
N GLU A 275 -11.10 -5.00 -7.15
CA GLU A 275 -10.84 -6.42 -6.88
C GLU A 275 -9.46 -6.66 -6.25
N GLY A 276 -9.06 -5.76 -5.37
CA GLY A 276 -7.82 -5.75 -4.63
C GLY A 276 -7.33 -4.34 -4.35
N PRO A 277 -6.40 -4.18 -3.39
CA PRO A 277 -5.87 -2.88 -2.99
C PRO A 277 -4.76 -2.36 -3.92
N TRP A 278 -3.95 -3.26 -4.47
CA TRP A 278 -2.82 -2.99 -5.38
C TRP A 278 -2.40 -4.26 -6.11
N LEU A 279 -1.50 -4.12 -7.09
CA LEU A 279 -0.93 -5.27 -7.80
C LEU A 279 0.11 -5.98 -6.92
N GLN A 280 0.09 -7.32 -6.90
CA GLN A 280 1.07 -8.15 -6.21
C GLN A 280 2.36 -8.23 -7.02
N ARG A 281 3.29 -7.32 -6.76
CA ARG A 281 4.52 -7.13 -7.55
C ARG A 281 5.52 -8.28 -7.41
N GLU A 282 5.61 -8.89 -6.24
CA GLU A 282 6.58 -9.95 -5.93
C GLU A 282 6.40 -11.19 -6.83
N HIS A 283 5.19 -11.37 -7.36
CA HIS A 283 4.84 -12.48 -8.24
C HIS A 283 4.66 -12.07 -9.70
N PHE A 284 4.92 -10.79 -10.02
CA PHE A 284 4.80 -10.30 -11.38
C PHE A 284 6.12 -10.53 -12.14
N PRO A 285 6.15 -11.44 -13.16
CA PRO A 285 7.38 -11.73 -13.88
C PRO A 285 7.98 -10.48 -14.53
N ALA A 286 9.30 -10.31 -14.43
CA ALA A 286 9.98 -9.12 -14.92
C ALA A 286 9.85 -8.92 -16.44
N ASP A 287 9.85 -10.01 -17.21
CA ASP A 287 9.64 -10.00 -18.65
C ASP A 287 8.20 -9.61 -19.03
N ALA A 288 7.20 -10.05 -18.26
CA ALA A 288 5.83 -9.64 -18.43
C ALA A 288 5.62 -8.18 -18.06
N SER A 289 6.26 -7.69 -16.98
CA SER A 289 6.26 -6.28 -16.62
C SER A 289 6.86 -5.43 -17.73
N ALA A 290 8.06 -5.78 -18.20
CA ALA A 290 8.73 -5.05 -19.28
C ALA A 290 7.88 -5.02 -20.56
N LEU A 291 7.20 -6.13 -20.88
CA LEU A 291 6.31 -6.17 -22.04
C LEU A 291 5.13 -5.21 -21.89
N LEU A 292 4.51 -5.11 -20.70
CA LEU A 292 3.36 -4.24 -20.49
C LEU A 292 3.72 -2.75 -20.33
N ASP A 293 4.99 -2.43 -20.08
CA ASP A 293 5.49 -1.05 -20.09
C ASP A 293 5.62 -0.48 -21.51
N GLU A 294 5.69 -1.35 -22.52
CA GLU A 294 5.81 -0.91 -23.91
C GLU A 294 4.42 -0.69 -24.54
N PRO A 295 4.31 0.26 -25.47
CA PRO A 295 3.07 0.49 -26.22
C PRO A 295 2.67 -0.72 -27.08
N HIS A 296 1.42 -1.14 -27.01
CA HIS A 296 0.86 -2.16 -27.89
C HIS A 296 0.05 -1.51 -29.02
N GLY A 297 0.72 -1.25 -30.12
CA GLY A 297 0.10 -0.52 -31.20
C GLY A 297 -0.30 0.89 -30.77
N ARG A 298 -1.59 1.13 -30.58
CA ARG A 298 -2.15 2.42 -30.12
C ARG A 298 -2.66 2.37 -28.68
N VAL A 299 -2.40 1.27 -27.97
CA VAL A 299 -2.82 1.06 -26.57
C VAL A 299 -1.59 1.12 -25.67
N TYR A 300 -1.71 1.87 -24.61
CA TYR A 300 -0.73 2.04 -23.53
C TYR A 300 -1.35 1.58 -22.21
N PHE A 301 -0.53 1.06 -21.30
CA PHE A 301 -0.96 0.68 -19.96
C PHE A 301 -0.29 1.57 -18.92
N ALA A 302 -1.05 1.99 -17.92
CA ALA A 302 -0.55 2.74 -16.78
C ALA A 302 -1.26 2.25 -15.50
N GLY A 303 -0.60 2.39 -14.36
CA GLY A 303 -1.12 2.01 -13.05
C GLY A 303 -0.03 1.84 -12.02
N ASP A 304 -0.40 1.59 -10.78
CA ASP A 304 0.52 1.43 -9.65
C ASP A 304 1.48 0.25 -9.80
N GLY A 305 1.09 -0.79 -10.53
CA GLY A 305 1.90 -1.98 -10.80
C GLY A 305 2.91 -1.84 -11.92
N LEU A 306 2.84 -0.78 -12.74
CA LEU A 306 3.62 -0.59 -13.97
C LEU A 306 4.66 0.52 -13.84
N VAL A 307 5.45 0.51 -12.77
CA VAL A 307 6.51 1.51 -12.59
C VAL A 307 7.87 0.87 -12.66
N GLN A 308 8.63 1.24 -13.66
CA GLN A 308 10.03 0.86 -13.81
C GLN A 308 10.97 1.64 -12.89
N SER A 309 10.57 2.81 -12.41
CA SER A 309 11.51 3.74 -11.77
C SER A 309 11.83 3.43 -10.31
N GLY A 310 11.15 2.48 -9.67
CA GLY A 310 11.36 2.18 -8.24
C GLY A 310 11.07 3.36 -7.30
N VAL A 311 10.46 4.43 -7.82
CA VAL A 311 10.12 5.64 -7.05
C VAL A 311 8.64 5.62 -6.74
N GLY A 312 8.34 5.64 -5.44
CA GLY A 312 6.98 5.68 -4.93
C GLY A 312 6.26 4.32 -4.94
N ILE A 313 5.21 4.27 -4.17
CA ILE A 313 4.27 3.15 -4.10
C ILE A 313 2.85 3.71 -4.19
N TRP A 314 1.87 2.85 -4.43
CA TRP A 314 0.42 3.19 -4.48
C TRP A 314 0.11 4.37 -5.43
N GLN A 315 -0.48 5.46 -4.92
CA GLN A 315 -0.91 6.60 -5.75
C GLN A 315 0.26 7.32 -6.44
N GLU A 316 1.41 7.43 -5.80
CA GLU A 316 2.59 8.06 -6.39
C GLU A 316 3.13 7.23 -7.56
N SER A 317 3.19 5.91 -7.38
CA SER A 317 3.52 4.97 -8.42
C SER A 317 2.59 5.10 -9.63
N ALA A 318 1.28 5.14 -9.39
CA ALA A 318 0.28 5.34 -10.44
C ALA A 318 0.47 6.68 -11.19
N ALA A 319 0.74 7.77 -10.45
CA ALA A 319 0.99 9.08 -11.05
C ALA A 319 2.28 9.09 -11.89
N ASN A 320 3.34 8.44 -11.42
CA ASN A 320 4.60 8.31 -12.17
C ASN A 320 4.41 7.50 -13.46
N SER A 321 3.69 6.37 -13.37
CA SER A 321 3.34 5.56 -14.53
C SER A 321 2.54 6.36 -15.56
N ALA A 322 1.54 7.12 -15.11
CA ALA A 322 0.75 7.98 -15.99
C ALA A 322 1.62 9.04 -16.70
N ARG A 323 2.54 9.70 -15.98
CA ARG A 323 3.47 10.68 -16.56
C ARG A 323 4.39 10.05 -17.60
N HIS A 324 4.91 8.87 -17.31
CA HIS A 324 5.77 8.13 -18.24
C HIS A 324 5.04 7.84 -19.56
N VAL A 325 3.86 7.23 -19.45
CA VAL A 325 3.03 6.87 -20.61
C VAL A 325 2.58 8.08 -21.43
N VAL A 326 2.18 9.18 -20.77
CA VAL A 326 1.83 10.42 -21.46
C VAL A 326 3.03 11.03 -22.16
N GLY A 327 4.23 10.93 -21.59
CA GLY A 327 5.48 11.32 -22.22
C GLY A 327 5.74 10.54 -23.52
N GLN A 328 5.70 9.22 -23.48
CA GLN A 328 5.84 8.35 -24.65
C GLN A 328 4.82 8.69 -25.74
N LEU A 329 3.56 8.86 -25.36
CA LEU A 329 2.50 9.23 -26.30
C LEU A 329 2.73 10.60 -26.95
N ALA A 330 3.15 11.59 -26.17
CA ALA A 330 3.44 12.93 -26.68
C ALA A 330 4.59 12.92 -27.71
N GLU A 331 5.67 12.21 -27.39
CA GLU A 331 6.81 12.04 -28.31
C GLU A 331 6.37 11.40 -29.62
N ARG A 332 5.59 10.34 -29.56
CA ARG A 332 5.05 9.66 -30.74
C ARG A 332 4.20 10.59 -31.62
N VAL A 333 3.31 11.36 -31.02
CA VAL A 333 2.45 12.31 -31.74
C VAL A 333 3.28 13.41 -32.40
N ILE A 334 4.30 13.92 -31.70
CA ILE A 334 5.23 14.93 -32.28
C ILE A 334 5.97 14.36 -33.47
N GLN A 335 6.54 13.16 -33.36
CA GLN A 335 7.25 12.48 -34.45
C GLN A 335 6.36 12.26 -35.68
N GLN A 336 5.12 11.81 -35.47
CA GLN A 336 4.16 11.60 -36.57
C GLN A 336 3.83 12.92 -37.29
N ARG A 337 3.63 14.01 -36.57
CA ARG A 337 3.38 15.32 -37.14
C ARG A 337 4.56 15.84 -37.96
N GLN A 338 5.79 15.65 -37.47
CA GLN A 338 7.02 16.04 -38.17
C GLN A 338 7.18 15.23 -39.48
N THR A 339 6.94 13.89 -39.41
CA THR A 339 7.02 13.04 -40.59
C THR A 339 5.96 13.41 -41.63
N ALA A 340 4.74 13.71 -41.21
CA ALA A 340 3.68 14.15 -42.10
C ALA A 340 3.99 15.52 -42.76
N ALA A 341 4.56 16.45 -42.01
CA ALA A 341 4.97 17.74 -42.55
C ALA A 341 6.10 17.62 -43.59
N LEU A 342 7.07 16.73 -43.34
CA LEU A 342 8.16 16.46 -44.31
C LEU A 342 7.65 15.74 -45.56
N ALA A 343 6.64 14.89 -45.45
CA ALA A 343 6.05 14.20 -46.61
C ALA A 343 5.15 15.12 -47.46
N ALA A 344 4.71 16.26 -46.91
CA ALA A 344 3.87 17.26 -47.60
C ALA A 344 4.66 18.40 -48.20
N SER A 345 5.99 18.50 -47.91
CA SER A 345 6.93 19.45 -48.48
C SER A 345 7.65 18.88 -49.70
#